data_b106179cf7097cef05f7f2eef3988b5b
#
_entry.id   b106179cf7097cef05f7f2eef3988b5b
#
_cell.length_a   1.000
_cell.length_b   1.000
_cell.length_c   1.000
_cell.angle_alpha   90.00
_cell.angle_beta   90.00
_cell.angle_gamma   90.00
#
_symmetry.space_group_name_H-M   'P 1'
#
loop_
_entity.id
_entity.type
_entity.pdbx_description
1 polymer ?
#
loop_
_entity_poly.entity_id
_entity_poly.type
_entity_poly.pdbx_seq_one_letter_code
_entity_poly.pdbx_strand_id
1 'polypeptide(L)'
;MKSTTRLEHICLRSNLDLKSFGEQFQKVLAIPKMEYDFENETEWLTVDVNGFNYNISRPYEEGTLQQWDDTTPNDCNFGIVFSIHKDHPYVLDNIWVDNMVADMCQQLARTFNTTVYHHRSFTFDKDISEHKNIAFSP
;
A
#
# COMPACT_ATOMS: atom_id res chain seq x y z
N MET A 1 -10.38 -7.28 19.67
CA MET A 1 -9.29 -7.11 18.72
C MET A 1 -9.85 -6.81 17.35
N LYS A 2 -9.38 -5.74 16.77
CA LYS A 2 -9.74 -5.42 15.39
C LYS A 2 -8.95 -6.33 14.47
N SER A 3 -9.60 -7.02 13.58
CA SER A 3 -8.91 -7.81 12.59
C SER A 3 -9.09 -7.19 11.21
N THR A 4 -8.00 -7.02 10.53
CA THR A 4 -7.98 -6.66 9.12
C THR A 4 -8.07 -7.95 8.35
N THR A 5 -8.98 -8.02 7.42
CA THR A 5 -9.25 -9.28 6.76
C THR A 5 -8.63 -9.38 5.38
N ARG A 6 -8.30 -8.25 4.78
CA ARG A 6 -7.70 -8.27 3.45
C ARG A 6 -6.60 -7.23 3.36
N LEU A 7 -5.43 -7.67 2.94
CA LEU A 7 -4.26 -6.83 2.76
C LEU A 7 -3.83 -6.83 1.30
N GLU A 8 -3.58 -5.63 0.76
CA GLU A 8 -3.00 -5.47 -0.56
C GLU A 8 -1.71 -4.70 -0.40
N HIS A 9 -0.62 -5.22 -0.95
CA HIS A 9 0.70 -4.63 -0.83
C HIS A 9 1.05 -3.86 -2.10
N ILE A 10 1.47 -2.62 -1.93
CA ILE A 10 1.86 -1.74 -3.02
C ILE A 10 3.24 -1.20 -2.68
N CYS A 11 4.12 -1.12 -3.66
CA CYS A 11 5.44 -0.55 -3.42
C CYS A 11 5.91 0.25 -4.63
N LEU A 12 6.80 1.20 -4.36
CA LEU A 12 7.33 2.08 -5.38
C LEU A 12 8.63 2.73 -4.92
N ARG A 13 9.27 3.44 -5.82
CA ARG A 13 10.46 4.24 -5.53
C ARG A 13 10.11 5.72 -5.59
N SER A 14 10.50 6.47 -4.55
CA SER A 14 10.42 7.92 -4.55
C SER A 14 11.60 8.50 -3.80
N ASN A 15 12.07 9.66 -4.24
CA ASN A 15 13.13 10.40 -3.56
C ASN A 15 12.60 11.42 -2.56
N LEU A 16 11.28 11.50 -2.41
CA LEU A 16 10.67 12.38 -1.42
C LEU A 16 10.88 11.83 -0.01
N ASP A 17 10.91 12.71 0.98
CA ASP A 17 10.78 12.25 2.35
C ASP A 17 9.34 11.76 2.60
N LEU A 18 9.14 11.04 3.69
CA LEU A 18 7.86 10.41 3.96
C LEU A 18 6.72 11.44 4.09
N LYS A 19 6.97 12.55 4.76
CA LYS A 19 5.92 13.56 4.98
C LYS A 19 5.51 14.23 3.68
N SER A 20 6.47 14.56 2.83
CA SER A 20 6.17 15.14 1.51
C SER A 20 5.43 14.16 0.62
N PHE A 21 5.86 12.90 0.65
CA PHE A 21 5.16 11.83 -0.07
C PHE A 21 3.71 11.73 0.41
N GLY A 22 3.52 11.71 1.73
CA GLY A 22 2.20 11.61 2.34
C GLY A 22 1.26 12.75 1.96
N GLU A 23 1.78 13.96 1.88
CA GLU A 23 0.98 15.12 1.47
C GLU A 23 0.44 14.94 0.05
N GLN A 24 1.28 14.50 -0.88
CA GLN A 24 0.83 14.24 -2.25
C GLN A 24 -0.12 13.04 -2.33
N PHE A 25 0.17 12.01 -1.57
CA PHE A 25 -0.67 10.82 -1.49
C PHE A 25 -2.08 11.18 -1.02
N GLN A 26 -2.17 11.98 0.03
CA GLN A 26 -3.45 12.43 0.57
C GLN A 26 -4.26 13.23 -0.46
N LYS A 27 -3.60 14.09 -1.20
CA LYS A 27 -4.26 14.91 -2.22
C LYS A 27 -4.79 14.06 -3.36
N VAL A 28 -3.97 13.15 -3.86
CA VAL A 28 -4.33 12.38 -5.06
C VAL A 28 -5.45 11.39 -4.76
N LEU A 29 -5.50 10.86 -3.56
CA LEU A 29 -6.54 9.91 -3.15
C LEU A 29 -7.70 10.58 -2.43
N ALA A 30 -7.61 11.89 -2.17
CA ALA A 30 -8.64 12.67 -1.47
C ALA A 30 -9.00 12.04 -0.12
N ILE A 31 -7.97 11.70 0.67
CA ILE A 31 -8.15 11.12 2.00
C ILE A 31 -7.73 12.11 3.08
N PRO A 32 -8.18 11.90 4.33
CA PRO A 32 -7.81 12.78 5.45
C PRO A 32 -6.32 12.74 5.75
N LYS A 33 -5.88 13.69 6.57
CA LYS A 33 -4.49 13.77 6.98
C LYS A 33 -4.05 12.50 7.70
N MET A 34 -2.91 11.97 7.29
CA MET A 34 -2.31 10.77 7.87
C MET A 34 -1.53 11.12 9.13
N GLU A 35 -1.48 10.17 10.07
CA GLU A 35 -0.72 10.32 11.31
C GLU A 35 0.67 9.71 11.14
N TYR A 36 1.67 10.41 11.66
CA TYR A 36 3.08 10.01 11.55
C TYR A 36 3.55 9.35 12.84
N ASP A 37 4.33 8.27 12.68
CA ASP A 37 5.03 7.65 13.80
C ASP A 37 6.32 7.00 13.29
N PHE A 38 7.17 6.53 14.20
CA PHE A 38 8.44 5.95 13.80
C PHE A 38 8.97 5.01 14.88
N GLU A 39 9.81 4.08 14.43
CA GLU A 39 10.55 3.16 15.30
C GLU A 39 11.99 3.02 14.80
N ASN A 40 12.72 2.05 15.35
CA ASN A 40 14.15 1.90 15.08
C ASN A 40 14.52 1.72 13.61
N GLU A 41 13.68 1.01 12.86
CA GLU A 41 14.01 0.64 11.48
C GLU A 41 13.23 1.41 10.44
N THR A 42 12.11 2.01 10.82
CA THR A 42 11.20 2.60 9.85
C THR A 42 10.38 3.74 10.44
N GLU A 43 9.92 4.59 9.56
CA GLU A 43 8.88 5.57 9.84
C GLU A 43 7.65 5.23 9.00
N TRP A 44 6.48 5.68 9.43
CA TRP A 44 5.26 5.41 8.68
C TRP A 44 4.20 6.47 8.89
N LEU A 45 3.25 6.48 7.94
CA LEU A 45 2.03 7.28 8.00
C LEU A 45 0.85 6.34 7.93
N THR A 46 -0.20 6.62 8.69
CA THR A 46 -1.40 5.79 8.68
C THR A 46 -2.67 6.60 8.84
N VAL A 47 -3.76 6.11 8.27
CA VAL A 47 -5.09 6.69 8.44
C VAL A 47 -6.16 5.64 8.14
N ASP A 48 -7.25 5.71 8.90
CA ASP A 48 -8.46 4.91 8.65
C ASP A 48 -9.49 5.77 7.94
N VAL A 49 -10.08 5.22 6.87
CA VAL A 49 -11.08 5.93 6.07
C VAL A 49 -12.17 4.95 5.64
N ASN A 50 -13.37 5.07 6.21
CA ASN A 50 -14.56 4.35 5.74
C ASN A 50 -14.35 2.83 5.56
N GLY A 51 -13.71 2.18 6.53
CA GLY A 51 -13.47 0.74 6.48
C GLY A 51 -12.20 0.34 5.77
N PHE A 52 -11.40 1.31 5.34
CA PHE A 52 -10.07 1.08 4.77
C PHE A 52 -9.02 1.62 5.70
N ASN A 53 -7.83 1.02 5.66
CA ASN A 53 -6.65 1.56 6.32
C ASN A 53 -5.54 1.71 5.29
N TYR A 54 -4.92 2.88 5.28
CA TYR A 54 -3.74 3.15 4.47
C TYR A 54 -2.55 3.25 5.40
N ASN A 55 -1.50 2.50 5.12
CA ASN A 55 -0.25 2.55 5.88
C ASN A 55 0.91 2.67 4.91
N ILE A 56 1.65 3.77 4.99
CA ILE A 56 2.83 4.00 4.16
C ILE A 56 4.07 3.88 5.03
N SER A 57 4.93 2.91 4.74
CA SER A 57 6.17 2.71 5.48
C SER A 57 7.37 3.09 4.62
N ARG A 58 8.32 3.79 5.23
CA ARG A 58 9.60 4.10 4.60
C ARG A 58 10.72 3.72 5.56
N PRO A 59 11.35 2.56 5.35
CA PRO A 59 12.52 2.16 6.17
C PRO A 59 13.66 3.14 5.98
N TYR A 60 14.46 3.31 7.04
CA TYR A 60 15.59 4.23 6.99
C TYR A 60 16.71 3.73 6.09
N GLU A 61 16.90 2.40 6.00
CA GLU A 61 17.95 1.81 5.19
C GLU A 61 17.40 1.20 3.92
N GLU A 62 18.11 1.42 2.81
CA GLU A 62 17.77 0.77 1.55
C GLU A 62 17.88 -0.76 1.69
N GLY A 63 16.96 -1.47 1.05
CA GLY A 63 16.94 -2.93 1.10
C GLY A 63 16.14 -3.53 2.23
N THR A 64 15.66 -2.73 3.19
CA THR A 64 14.89 -3.24 4.31
C THR A 64 13.55 -3.83 3.87
N LEU A 65 12.86 -3.18 2.94
CA LEU A 65 11.59 -3.72 2.43
C LEU A 65 11.77 -5.10 1.83
N GLN A 66 12.88 -5.31 1.12
CA GLN A 66 13.19 -6.58 0.50
C GLN A 66 13.53 -7.66 1.52
N GLN A 67 14.05 -7.27 2.68
CA GLN A 67 14.29 -8.19 3.79
C GLN A 67 12.97 -8.62 4.44
N TRP A 68 12.01 -7.70 4.54
CA TRP A 68 10.70 -8.01 5.11
C TRP A 68 9.86 -8.87 4.17
N ASP A 69 9.99 -8.63 2.86
CA ASP A 69 9.23 -9.34 1.83
C ASP A 69 10.09 -9.46 0.58
N ASP A 70 10.54 -10.67 0.30
CA ASP A 70 11.47 -10.94 -0.81
C ASP A 70 10.81 -10.78 -2.18
N THR A 71 9.48 -10.62 -2.24
CA THR A 71 8.78 -10.32 -3.49
C THR A 71 8.83 -8.85 -3.85
N THR A 72 9.28 -7.99 -2.94
CA THR A 72 9.39 -6.56 -3.19
C THR A 72 10.53 -6.29 -4.19
N PRO A 73 10.27 -5.56 -5.30
CA PRO A 73 11.33 -5.20 -6.24
C PRO A 73 12.48 -4.45 -5.57
N ASN A 74 13.69 -4.68 -6.06
CA ASN A 74 14.92 -4.21 -5.40
C ASN A 74 15.05 -2.69 -5.32
N ASP A 75 14.40 -1.97 -6.21
CA ASP A 75 14.50 -0.51 -6.24
C ASP A 75 13.44 0.20 -5.38
N CYS A 76 12.45 -0.53 -4.86
CA CYS A 76 11.41 0.10 -4.04
C CYS A 76 11.91 0.51 -2.67
N ASN A 77 11.53 1.70 -2.24
CA ASN A 77 11.88 2.22 -0.91
C ASN A 77 10.66 2.68 -0.11
N PHE A 78 9.46 2.65 -0.68
CA PHE A 78 8.21 2.89 0.01
C PHE A 78 7.33 1.66 -0.10
N GLY A 79 6.79 1.22 1.03
CA GLY A 79 5.82 0.13 1.07
C GLY A 79 4.48 0.66 1.55
N ILE A 80 3.42 0.32 0.85
CA ILE A 80 2.07 0.73 1.20
C ILE A 80 1.25 -0.53 1.45
N VAL A 81 0.62 -0.60 2.62
CA VAL A 81 -0.34 -1.66 2.91
C VAL A 81 -1.72 -1.03 2.93
N PHE A 82 -2.53 -1.47 2.00
CA PHE A 82 -3.93 -1.07 1.90
C PHE A 82 -4.77 -2.20 2.47
N SER A 83 -5.49 -1.91 3.55
CA SER A 83 -6.26 -2.91 4.28
C SER A 83 -7.73 -2.64 4.13
N ILE A 84 -8.51 -3.71 3.94
CA ILE A 84 -9.97 -3.63 3.86
C ILE A 84 -10.54 -4.37 5.06
N HIS A 85 -11.40 -3.69 5.83
CA HIS A 85 -12.00 -4.26 7.02
C HIS A 85 -12.93 -5.42 6.66
N LYS A 86 -12.95 -6.43 7.49
CA LYS A 86 -13.75 -7.64 7.26
C LYS A 86 -15.25 -7.37 7.08
N ASP A 87 -15.74 -6.27 7.64
CA ASP A 87 -17.17 -5.93 7.57
C ASP A 87 -17.52 -5.12 6.32
N HIS A 88 -16.53 -4.80 5.48
CA HIS A 88 -16.78 -4.08 4.24
C HIS A 88 -17.56 -4.98 3.26
N PRO A 89 -18.62 -4.47 2.62
CA PRO A 89 -19.48 -5.31 1.77
C PRO A 89 -18.76 -5.96 0.59
N TYR A 90 -17.68 -5.37 0.09
CA TYR A 90 -16.94 -5.90 -1.06
C TYR A 90 -15.61 -6.50 -0.71
N VAL A 91 -15.34 -6.80 0.57
CA VAL A 91 -14.04 -7.30 1.01
C VAL A 91 -13.62 -8.60 0.30
N LEU A 92 -14.58 -9.44 -0.06
CA LEU A 92 -14.32 -10.71 -0.75
C LEU A 92 -14.47 -10.63 -2.27
N ASP A 93 -14.81 -9.47 -2.81
CA ASP A 93 -15.01 -9.29 -4.24
C ASP A 93 -13.69 -8.93 -4.90
N ASN A 94 -13.00 -9.93 -5.44
CA ASN A 94 -11.69 -9.73 -6.07
C ASN A 94 -11.73 -8.75 -7.24
N ILE A 95 -12.80 -8.78 -8.02
CA ILE A 95 -12.92 -7.88 -9.18
C ILE A 95 -13.04 -6.44 -8.70
N TRP A 96 -13.87 -6.19 -7.71
CA TRP A 96 -14.05 -4.85 -7.15
C TRP A 96 -12.75 -4.33 -6.55
N VAL A 97 -12.07 -5.18 -5.74
CA VAL A 97 -10.82 -4.80 -5.08
C VAL A 97 -9.73 -4.54 -6.12
N ASP A 98 -9.61 -5.41 -7.12
CA ASP A 98 -8.58 -5.25 -8.14
C ASP A 98 -8.77 -3.96 -8.95
N ASN A 99 -10.01 -3.62 -9.28
CA ASN A 99 -10.28 -2.38 -9.99
C ASN A 99 -9.93 -1.16 -9.14
N MET A 100 -10.26 -1.19 -7.86
CA MET A 100 -9.96 -0.10 -6.95
C MET A 100 -8.45 0.08 -6.77
N VAL A 101 -7.74 -1.03 -6.55
CA VAL A 101 -6.28 -0.97 -6.36
C VAL A 101 -5.58 -0.57 -7.65
N ALA A 102 -6.03 -1.08 -8.79
CA ALA A 102 -5.45 -0.71 -10.09
C ALA A 102 -5.57 0.78 -10.35
N ASP A 103 -6.74 1.35 -10.07
CA ASP A 103 -6.96 2.79 -10.22
C ASP A 103 -6.02 3.58 -9.32
N MET A 104 -5.91 3.19 -8.05
CA MET A 104 -5.00 3.81 -7.09
C MET A 104 -3.56 3.74 -7.58
N CYS A 105 -3.10 2.55 -7.98
CA CYS A 105 -1.72 2.36 -8.44
C CYS A 105 -1.42 3.20 -9.67
N GLN A 106 -2.37 3.30 -10.61
CA GLN A 106 -2.16 4.10 -11.81
C GLN A 106 -2.05 5.59 -11.48
N GLN A 107 -2.88 6.07 -10.56
CA GLN A 107 -2.81 7.46 -10.11
C GLN A 107 -1.47 7.75 -9.42
N LEU A 108 -1.02 6.83 -8.58
CA LEU A 108 0.26 6.98 -7.88
C LEU A 108 1.43 6.95 -8.88
N ALA A 109 1.39 6.06 -9.86
CA ALA A 109 2.44 5.97 -10.87
C ALA A 109 2.59 7.29 -11.63
N ARG A 110 1.48 7.90 -12.01
CA ARG A 110 1.49 9.19 -12.72
C ARG A 110 1.93 10.33 -11.80
N THR A 111 1.42 10.37 -10.58
CA THR A 111 1.72 11.45 -9.64
C THR A 111 3.20 11.47 -9.27
N PHE A 112 3.77 10.32 -9.00
CA PHE A 112 5.16 10.22 -8.57
C PHE A 112 6.13 9.89 -9.70
N ASN A 113 5.61 9.75 -10.91
CA ASN A 113 6.39 9.49 -12.13
C ASN A 113 7.33 8.29 -11.93
N THR A 114 6.76 7.18 -11.50
CA THR A 114 7.52 5.96 -11.20
C THR A 114 6.65 4.74 -11.46
N THR A 115 7.27 3.59 -11.58
CA THR A 115 6.52 2.33 -11.66
C THR A 115 6.02 1.96 -10.27
N VAL A 116 4.74 1.60 -10.17
CA VAL A 116 4.10 1.16 -8.93
C VAL A 116 3.76 -0.31 -9.07
N TYR A 117 4.08 -1.09 -8.04
CA TYR A 117 3.88 -2.53 -8.06
C TYR A 117 2.79 -2.90 -7.06
N HIS A 118 1.88 -3.75 -7.49
CA HIS A 118 0.82 -4.30 -6.64
C HIS A 118 1.05 -5.80 -6.46
N HIS A 119 1.10 -6.24 -5.22
CA HIS A 119 1.34 -7.62 -4.88
C HIS A 119 0.27 -8.12 -3.91
N ARG A 120 -0.23 -9.33 -4.19
CA ARG A 120 -1.13 -10.05 -3.28
C ARG A 120 -0.65 -11.48 -3.19
N SER A 121 -0.25 -11.90 -2.00
CA SER A 121 0.21 -13.28 -1.78
C SER A 121 -0.73 -14.07 -0.89
N PHE A 122 -1.66 -13.40 -0.21
CA PHE A 122 -2.61 -14.09 0.67
C PHE A 122 -3.79 -13.17 1.01
N THR A 123 -4.84 -13.77 1.52
CA THR A 123 -5.96 -13.05 2.11
C THR A 123 -6.26 -13.67 3.47
N PHE A 124 -7.14 -13.03 4.26
CA PHE A 124 -7.51 -13.57 5.56
C PHE A 124 -8.31 -14.88 5.44
N ASP A 125 -8.96 -15.08 4.31
CA ASP A 125 -9.79 -16.26 4.06
C ASP A 125 -9.06 -17.15 3.08
N LYS A 126 -8.76 -18.37 3.49
CA LYS A 126 -8.01 -19.33 2.67
C LYS A 126 -8.74 -19.71 1.38
N ASP A 127 -10.06 -19.49 1.33
CA ASP A 127 -10.82 -19.77 0.13
C ASP A 127 -10.65 -18.72 -0.94
N ILE A 128 -9.96 -17.61 -0.61
CA ILE A 128 -9.71 -16.51 -1.54
C ILE A 128 -8.20 -16.34 -1.70
N SER A 129 -7.50 -17.42 -1.72
CA SER A 129 -6.05 -17.39 -1.88
C SER A 129 -5.69 -17.18 -3.36
N GLU A 130 -4.89 -16.17 -3.63
CA GLU A 130 -4.36 -15.98 -4.98
C GLU A 130 -3.09 -15.13 -4.95
N HIS A 131 -2.27 -15.33 -5.97
CA HIS A 131 -1.09 -14.49 -6.20
C HIS A 131 -1.39 -13.42 -7.23
N LYS A 132 -0.91 -12.23 -6.97
CA LYS A 132 -1.03 -11.14 -7.92
C LYS A 132 0.25 -10.32 -7.84
N ASN A 133 0.81 -10.01 -9.01
CA ASN A 133 2.02 -9.21 -9.09
C ASN A 133 1.95 -8.41 -10.38
N ILE A 134 1.55 -7.16 -10.29
CA ILE A 134 1.30 -6.31 -11.45
C ILE A 134 2.08 -5.02 -11.30
N ALA A 135 2.69 -4.57 -12.39
CA ALA A 135 3.38 -3.28 -12.46
C ALA A 135 2.54 -2.27 -13.23
N PHE A 136 2.50 -1.04 -12.72
CA PHE A 136 1.78 0.07 -13.33
C PHE A 136 2.80 1.15 -13.68
N SER A 137 2.91 1.47 -14.96
CA SER A 137 3.80 2.52 -15.45
C SER A 137 3.10 3.87 -15.48
N PRO A 138 3.87 4.97 -15.35
CA PRO A 138 3.30 6.32 -15.37
C PRO A 138 2.57 6.63 -16.68
#